data_39e5420b7e117b8dd870daef8bb1979a
#
_entry.id   39e5420b7e117b8dd870daef8bb1979a
#
_cell.length_a   1.000
_cell.length_b   1.000
_cell.length_c   1.000
_cell.angle_alpha   90.00
_cell.angle_beta   90.00
_cell.angle_gamma   90.00
#
_symmetry.space_group_name_H-M   'P 1'
#
loop_
_entity.id
_entity.type
_entity.pdbx_description
1 polymer ?
#
loop_
_entity_poly.entity_id
_entity_poly.type
_entity_poly.pdbx_seq_one_letter_code
_entity_poly.pdbx_strand_id
1 'polypeptide(L)'
;VPFITWEIQDKHILDLKGSIEQGEDLLTDKSRDMGATWDHIVVFHHEWLFLDDRSFLEISRKEDCVDTLGRAGEAGSDPGTLFGKHDYINRWLPRWMIHPGAIDRKRMHMTNLLTRSRIDGESSNASAGSSDRRTAILLDEMAKMSEGESIKRSTKDVTATRFACSTPNGAGTSFSKWRKSGQVRVFVLPWWEHPEKGCGRYLDKDDSTGQSKIRSPWYDAQEKVRSPREMAIEIDMDHIGSGELFFEPQVVELHRRLFAKPERYRYDITFGPGVSDDSIRKAVGRKNREKVSACRKRNGSWKIWCPLVGGRLDQTKSYVMAMDISKGQGASNSTCSLFCEDTREKVGEYADATVPPYEFAKVMVASALWVGGARNGNLPLMIWEANGPGWDFGRIVVKTYLYPNFYRDVQSGSVTEKVSKRYGWHSTRDKKEEMLGILRRAYAHGHVVNHSDMALDEALEYVYYDGGGIGPASLQEESEQAQKTHGDRVISDGLGALVLSNSRAGRTSKSREEAYPPGSVGWRKRQALKRTRERKSRRGKMKFDFRWENSYAE
;
A
#
# COMPACT_ATOMS: atom_id res chain seq x y z
N VAL A 1 -3.36 -0.68 -44.15
CA VAL A 1 -4.05 -1.93 -43.80
C VAL A 1 -5.40 -1.54 -43.21
N PRO A 2 -6.53 -2.11 -43.66
CA PRO A 2 -7.83 -1.82 -43.09
C PRO A 2 -7.87 -2.26 -41.62
N PHE A 3 -8.56 -1.50 -40.77
CA PHE A 3 -8.83 -1.89 -39.40
C PHE A 3 -9.93 -2.96 -39.42
N ILE A 4 -9.55 -4.20 -39.15
CA ILE A 4 -10.44 -5.34 -39.10
C ILE A 4 -10.51 -5.77 -37.63
N THR A 5 -11.70 -5.69 -37.05
CA THR A 5 -11.95 -6.02 -35.65
C THR A 5 -12.08 -7.51 -35.41
N TRP A 6 -11.85 -7.92 -34.18
CA TRP A 6 -12.09 -9.28 -33.68
C TRP A 6 -13.41 -9.30 -32.87
N GLU A 7 -13.94 -10.45 -32.67
CA GLU A 7 -15.22 -10.62 -31.96
C GLU A 7 -15.26 -9.88 -30.62
N ILE A 8 -14.19 -9.92 -29.82
CA ILE A 8 -14.11 -9.22 -28.55
C ILE A 8 -14.07 -7.68 -28.71
N GLN A 9 -13.43 -7.18 -29.76
CA GLN A 9 -13.40 -5.74 -30.10
C GLN A 9 -14.77 -5.29 -30.61
N ASP A 10 -15.47 -6.09 -31.40
CA ASP A 10 -16.85 -5.78 -31.82
C ASP A 10 -17.77 -5.61 -30.61
N LYS A 11 -17.69 -6.53 -29.64
CA LYS A 11 -18.42 -6.41 -28.37
C LYS A 11 -18.04 -5.16 -27.59
N HIS A 12 -16.75 -4.83 -27.54
CA HIS A 12 -16.24 -3.64 -26.83
C HIS A 12 -16.74 -2.35 -27.50
N ILE A 13 -16.67 -2.24 -28.83
CA ILE A 13 -17.18 -1.09 -29.61
C ILE A 13 -18.67 -0.89 -29.38
N LEU A 14 -19.46 -1.97 -29.41
CA LEU A 14 -20.90 -1.90 -29.12
C LEU A 14 -21.18 -1.47 -27.69
N ASP A 15 -20.39 -1.92 -26.74
CA ASP A 15 -20.50 -1.56 -25.33
C ASP A 15 -20.15 -0.08 -25.10
N LEU A 16 -19.10 0.44 -25.76
CA LEU A 16 -18.74 1.86 -25.73
C LEU A 16 -19.86 2.74 -26.29
N LYS A 17 -20.44 2.35 -27.43
CA LYS A 17 -21.59 3.08 -28.00
C LYS A 17 -22.80 3.05 -27.08
N GLY A 18 -23.15 1.89 -26.55
CA GLY A 18 -24.24 1.74 -25.60
C GLY A 18 -24.04 2.59 -24.33
N SER A 19 -22.81 2.72 -23.84
CA SER A 19 -22.48 3.56 -22.70
C SER A 19 -22.72 5.06 -23.00
N ILE A 20 -22.37 5.53 -24.20
CA ILE A 20 -22.67 6.92 -24.62
C ILE A 20 -24.18 7.16 -24.67
N GLU A 21 -24.94 6.22 -25.24
CA GLU A 21 -26.38 6.32 -25.36
C GLU A 21 -27.11 6.29 -24.00
N GLN A 22 -26.59 5.51 -23.05
CA GLN A 22 -27.17 5.33 -21.70
C GLN A 22 -26.68 6.37 -20.70
N GLY A 23 -25.59 7.08 -21.00
CA GLY A 23 -24.96 8.00 -20.06
C GLY A 23 -24.27 7.29 -18.90
N GLU A 24 -23.54 6.21 -19.19
CA GLU A 24 -22.87 5.37 -18.18
C GLU A 24 -21.35 5.37 -18.35
N ASP A 25 -20.65 5.30 -17.22
CA ASP A 25 -19.20 5.12 -17.21
C ASP A 25 -18.83 3.67 -17.57
N LEU A 26 -17.74 3.49 -18.33
CA LEU A 26 -17.18 2.18 -18.64
C LEU A 26 -15.65 2.17 -18.42
N LEU A 27 -15.18 1.18 -17.67
CA LEU A 27 -13.76 0.95 -17.46
C LEU A 27 -13.28 -0.24 -18.30
N THR A 28 -12.28 -0.02 -19.15
CA THR A 28 -11.67 -1.05 -20.00
C THR A 28 -10.37 -1.50 -19.36
N ASP A 29 -10.40 -2.70 -18.75
CA ASP A 29 -9.24 -3.37 -18.18
C ASP A 29 -8.64 -4.30 -19.24
N LYS A 30 -7.41 -4.03 -19.68
CA LYS A 30 -6.85 -4.68 -20.87
C LYS A 30 -5.46 -5.26 -20.67
N SER A 31 -5.17 -6.35 -21.37
CA SER A 31 -3.79 -6.73 -21.68
C SER A 31 -3.18 -5.78 -22.73
N ARG A 32 -1.86 -5.72 -22.80
CA ARG A 32 -1.16 -4.90 -23.80
C ARG A 32 -1.44 -5.37 -25.22
N ASP A 33 -1.49 -4.40 -26.14
CA ASP A 33 -1.69 -4.62 -27.58
C ASP A 33 -2.97 -5.40 -27.93
N MET A 34 -4.07 -5.04 -27.27
CA MET A 34 -5.43 -5.54 -27.54
C MET A 34 -6.25 -4.62 -28.44
N GLY A 35 -5.68 -3.50 -28.90
CA GLY A 35 -6.38 -2.55 -29.76
C GLY A 35 -7.38 -1.63 -29.05
N ALA A 36 -7.55 -1.72 -27.71
CA ALA A 36 -8.56 -1.01 -26.96
C ALA A 36 -8.60 0.52 -27.21
N THR A 37 -7.44 1.18 -27.31
CA THR A 37 -7.39 2.61 -27.64
C THR A 37 -7.97 2.88 -29.04
N TRP A 38 -7.75 1.99 -30.02
CA TRP A 38 -8.37 2.10 -31.33
C TRP A 38 -9.89 1.96 -31.29
N ASP A 39 -10.41 1.07 -30.46
CA ASP A 39 -11.88 0.90 -30.31
C ASP A 39 -12.53 2.19 -29.82
N HIS A 40 -11.95 2.86 -28.81
CA HIS A 40 -12.42 4.18 -28.33
C HIS A 40 -12.33 5.25 -29.41
N ILE A 41 -11.17 5.33 -30.10
CA ILE A 41 -10.95 6.29 -31.18
C ILE A 41 -11.96 6.10 -32.31
N VAL A 42 -12.23 4.86 -32.71
CA VAL A 42 -13.21 4.55 -33.78
C VAL A 42 -14.61 4.98 -33.37
N VAL A 43 -15.02 4.74 -32.13
CA VAL A 43 -16.34 5.16 -31.62
C VAL A 43 -16.46 6.70 -31.61
N PHE A 44 -15.47 7.41 -31.06
CA PHE A 44 -15.48 8.88 -31.04
C PHE A 44 -15.43 9.46 -32.46
N HIS A 45 -14.61 8.87 -33.32
CA HIS A 45 -14.49 9.29 -34.72
C HIS A 45 -15.79 9.08 -35.50
N HIS A 46 -16.45 7.93 -35.30
CA HIS A 46 -17.75 7.63 -35.93
C HIS A 46 -18.81 8.65 -35.52
N GLU A 47 -18.97 8.96 -34.24
CA GLU A 47 -19.96 9.93 -33.79
C GLU A 47 -19.60 11.36 -34.23
N TRP A 48 -18.31 11.72 -34.22
CA TRP A 48 -17.82 13.00 -34.72
C TRP A 48 -18.10 13.17 -36.22
N LEU A 49 -18.02 12.08 -36.98
CA LEU A 49 -18.21 12.10 -38.43
C LEU A 49 -19.70 12.20 -38.82
N PHE A 50 -20.58 11.48 -38.13
CA PHE A 50 -21.96 11.27 -38.57
C PHE A 50 -23.05 11.93 -37.72
N LEU A 51 -22.72 12.35 -36.49
CA LEU A 51 -23.72 12.94 -35.59
C LEU A 51 -23.42 14.41 -35.32
N ASP A 52 -24.48 15.23 -35.24
CA ASP A 52 -24.38 16.67 -35.03
C ASP A 52 -24.05 17.01 -33.56
N ASP A 53 -23.30 18.11 -33.38
CA ASP A 53 -23.04 18.78 -32.10
C ASP A 53 -22.44 17.88 -31.00
N ARG A 54 -21.68 16.83 -31.38
CA ARG A 54 -20.96 15.98 -30.44
C ARG A 54 -19.66 16.64 -29.96
N SER A 55 -19.35 16.45 -28.67
CA SER A 55 -18.17 17.01 -28.06
C SER A 55 -17.45 15.96 -27.23
N PHE A 56 -16.26 15.58 -27.67
CA PHE A 56 -15.41 14.58 -26.99
C PHE A 56 -14.17 15.23 -26.41
N LEU A 57 -13.63 14.61 -25.35
CA LEU A 57 -12.36 14.98 -24.78
C LEU A 57 -11.51 13.73 -24.58
N GLU A 58 -10.24 13.78 -25.00
CA GLU A 58 -9.26 12.72 -24.88
C GLU A 58 -8.12 13.17 -23.96
N ILE A 59 -7.94 12.46 -22.87
CA ILE A 59 -6.90 12.74 -21.87
C ILE A 59 -5.93 11.57 -21.82
N SER A 60 -4.64 11.82 -21.90
CA SER A 60 -3.60 10.82 -21.66
C SER A 60 -2.52 11.36 -20.72
N ARG A 61 -1.64 10.47 -20.23
CA ARG A 61 -0.60 10.76 -19.21
C ARG A 61 0.33 11.93 -19.55
N LYS A 62 0.58 12.18 -20.83
CA LYS A 62 1.46 13.25 -21.34
C LYS A 62 0.88 13.84 -22.61
N GLU A 63 1.15 15.11 -22.86
CA GLU A 63 0.76 15.83 -24.05
C GLU A 63 1.18 15.10 -25.35
N ASP A 64 2.40 14.55 -25.35
CA ASP A 64 2.95 13.81 -26.47
C ASP A 64 2.25 12.49 -26.77
N CYS A 65 1.49 11.96 -25.83
CA CYS A 65 0.63 10.79 -26.07
C CYS A 65 -0.70 11.20 -26.71
N VAL A 66 -1.11 12.46 -26.53
CA VAL A 66 -2.36 12.98 -27.08
C VAL A 66 -2.14 13.50 -28.50
N ASP A 67 -1.22 14.45 -28.69
CA ASP A 67 -0.98 15.08 -30.01
C ASP A 67 0.45 15.64 -30.13
N THR A 68 1.09 15.42 -31.27
CA THR A 68 2.40 15.99 -31.61
C THR A 68 2.36 16.98 -32.79
N LEU A 69 1.17 17.35 -33.27
CA LEU A 69 1.03 18.29 -34.38
C LEU A 69 1.72 19.63 -34.07
N GLY A 70 2.51 20.11 -35.02
CA GLY A 70 3.21 21.41 -34.91
C GLY A 70 4.53 21.35 -34.13
N ARG A 71 5.03 20.18 -33.78
CA ARG A 71 6.42 20.05 -33.27
C ARG A 71 7.43 20.32 -34.37
N ALA A 72 8.54 20.93 -33.99
CA ALA A 72 9.62 21.24 -34.90
C ALA A 72 10.19 19.97 -35.57
N GLY A 73 10.10 19.89 -36.88
CA GLY A 73 10.57 18.77 -37.68
C GLY A 73 9.54 17.70 -38.04
N GLU A 74 8.30 17.80 -37.58
CA GLU A 74 7.22 16.86 -37.91
C GLU A 74 6.20 17.50 -38.87
N ALA A 75 5.89 16.80 -39.96
CA ALA A 75 4.92 17.25 -41.00
C ALA A 75 3.46 16.92 -40.61
N GLY A 76 3.22 16.27 -39.47
CA GLY A 76 1.91 15.85 -38.97
C GLY A 76 2.00 15.30 -37.54
N SER A 77 0.89 14.80 -37.01
CA SER A 77 0.89 14.13 -35.71
C SER A 77 1.44 12.69 -35.85
N ASP A 78 2.20 12.25 -34.82
CA ASP A 78 2.69 10.87 -34.76
C ASP A 78 1.51 9.89 -34.73
N PRO A 79 1.47 8.85 -35.60
CA PRO A 79 0.41 7.83 -35.58
C PRO A 79 0.25 7.08 -34.25
N GLY A 80 1.24 7.13 -33.37
CA GLY A 80 1.16 6.58 -32.03
C GLY A 80 0.27 7.37 -31.08
N THR A 81 0.03 8.67 -31.34
CA THR A 81 -0.80 9.55 -30.50
C THR A 81 -2.30 9.31 -30.71
N LEU A 82 -3.13 9.82 -29.81
CA LEU A 82 -4.60 9.74 -29.95
C LEU A 82 -5.05 10.48 -31.22
N PHE A 83 -4.64 11.73 -31.39
CA PHE A 83 -4.97 12.52 -32.57
C PHE A 83 -4.33 12.01 -33.87
N GLY A 84 -3.15 11.42 -33.79
CA GLY A 84 -2.54 10.77 -34.94
C GLY A 84 -3.35 9.59 -35.50
N LYS A 85 -4.09 8.90 -34.61
CA LYS A 85 -5.03 7.84 -35.02
C LYS A 85 -6.26 8.42 -35.74
N HIS A 86 -6.82 9.55 -35.27
CA HIS A 86 -7.88 10.27 -35.99
C HIS A 86 -7.40 10.77 -37.35
N ASP A 87 -6.19 11.34 -37.43
CA ASP A 87 -5.58 11.79 -38.68
C ASP A 87 -5.37 10.61 -39.62
N TYR A 88 -4.99 9.43 -39.10
CA TYR A 88 -4.87 8.20 -39.89
C TYR A 88 -6.21 7.76 -40.49
N ILE A 89 -7.29 7.76 -39.70
CA ILE A 89 -8.65 7.42 -40.17
C ILE A 89 -9.04 8.39 -41.27
N ASN A 90 -8.97 9.71 -41.04
CA ASN A 90 -9.32 10.74 -42.02
C ASN A 90 -8.56 10.60 -43.35
N ARG A 91 -7.29 10.21 -43.31
CA ARG A 91 -6.47 9.99 -44.51
C ARG A 91 -6.99 8.87 -45.41
N TRP A 92 -7.60 7.84 -44.80
CA TRP A 92 -8.05 6.65 -45.55
C TRP A 92 -9.56 6.61 -45.77
N LEU A 93 -10.32 7.55 -45.21
CA LEU A 93 -11.75 7.67 -45.51
C LEU A 93 -11.97 8.13 -46.98
N PRO A 94 -12.97 7.57 -47.66
CA PRO A 94 -13.36 8.04 -48.98
C PRO A 94 -13.74 9.52 -48.95
N ARG A 95 -13.33 10.29 -49.96
CA ARG A 95 -13.62 11.75 -50.03
C ARG A 95 -15.10 12.09 -50.05
N TRP A 96 -15.98 11.17 -50.42
CA TRP A 96 -17.42 11.34 -50.35
C TRP A 96 -17.96 11.28 -48.92
N MET A 97 -17.25 10.64 -47.98
CA MET A 97 -17.62 10.60 -46.56
C MET A 97 -17.30 11.92 -45.85
N ILE A 98 -16.13 12.47 -46.11
CA ILE A 98 -15.70 13.75 -45.56
C ILE A 98 -14.71 14.42 -46.51
N HIS A 99 -14.98 15.67 -46.87
CA HIS A 99 -14.03 16.46 -47.63
C HIS A 99 -12.95 17.03 -46.69
N PRO A 100 -11.66 16.98 -47.07
CA PRO A 100 -10.59 17.52 -46.20
C PRO A 100 -10.78 18.98 -45.78
N GLY A 101 -11.39 19.82 -46.62
CA GLY A 101 -11.74 21.21 -46.28
C GLY A 101 -12.89 21.39 -45.29
N ALA A 102 -13.56 20.28 -44.90
CA ALA A 102 -14.57 20.29 -43.85
C ALA A 102 -14.00 19.95 -42.46
N ILE A 103 -12.69 19.75 -42.34
CA ILE A 103 -12.01 19.43 -41.08
C ILE A 103 -11.17 20.64 -40.66
N ASP A 104 -11.49 21.27 -39.54
CA ASP A 104 -10.62 22.23 -38.85
C ASP A 104 -9.76 21.46 -37.85
N ARG A 105 -8.48 21.23 -38.20
CA ARG A 105 -7.50 20.46 -37.43
C ARG A 105 -6.40 21.37 -36.89
N LYS A 106 -6.41 21.56 -35.57
CA LYS A 106 -5.37 22.28 -34.83
C LYS A 106 -4.73 21.35 -33.79
N ARG A 107 -3.64 21.77 -33.18
CA ARG A 107 -3.04 21.01 -32.08
C ARG A 107 -4.06 20.82 -30.99
N MET A 108 -4.22 19.59 -30.49
CA MET A 108 -5.17 19.19 -29.45
C MET A 108 -6.64 19.50 -29.80
N HIS A 109 -6.96 19.70 -31.06
CA HIS A 109 -8.31 20.09 -31.47
C HIS A 109 -8.64 19.63 -32.88
N MET A 110 -9.84 19.08 -33.06
CA MET A 110 -10.36 18.70 -34.38
C MET A 110 -11.87 18.94 -34.43
N THR A 111 -12.34 19.78 -35.37
CA THR A 111 -13.75 20.05 -35.59
C THR A 111 -14.18 19.60 -36.98
N ASN A 112 -15.32 18.91 -37.07
CA ASN A 112 -16.03 18.65 -38.31
C ASN A 112 -16.99 19.84 -38.57
N LEU A 113 -16.69 20.61 -39.60
CA LEU A 113 -17.49 21.83 -39.94
C LEU A 113 -18.89 21.51 -40.46
N LEU A 114 -19.15 20.27 -40.87
CA LEU A 114 -20.48 19.85 -41.36
C LEU A 114 -21.41 19.48 -40.18
N THR A 115 -20.92 18.67 -39.27
CA THR A 115 -21.69 18.19 -38.10
C THR A 115 -21.53 19.10 -36.87
N ARG A 116 -20.59 20.05 -36.89
CA ARG A 116 -20.17 20.89 -35.76
C ARG A 116 -19.65 20.11 -34.57
N SER A 117 -19.35 18.83 -34.77
CA SER A 117 -18.82 17.96 -33.75
C SER A 117 -17.32 18.17 -33.56
N ARG A 118 -16.84 18.09 -32.31
CA ARG A 118 -15.46 18.37 -31.97
C ARG A 118 -14.84 17.27 -31.09
N ILE A 119 -13.53 17.11 -31.25
CA ILE A 119 -12.69 16.29 -30.38
C ILE A 119 -11.59 17.21 -29.87
N ASP A 120 -11.43 17.30 -28.55
CA ASP A 120 -10.40 18.06 -27.89
C ASP A 120 -9.45 17.11 -27.16
N GLY A 121 -8.21 17.53 -26.94
CA GLY A 121 -7.20 16.79 -26.23
C GLY A 121 -6.61 17.56 -25.05
N GLU A 122 -6.32 16.87 -23.96
CA GLU A 122 -5.62 17.42 -22.80
C GLU A 122 -4.58 16.41 -22.27
N SER A 123 -3.53 16.92 -21.63
CA SER A 123 -2.65 16.10 -20.81
C SER A 123 -3.19 15.96 -19.40
N SER A 124 -2.79 14.90 -18.68
CA SER A 124 -3.19 14.71 -17.29
C SER A 124 -2.60 15.79 -16.37
N ASN A 125 -3.47 16.65 -15.87
CA ASN A 125 -3.18 17.63 -14.81
C ASN A 125 -4.39 17.72 -13.88
N ALA A 126 -4.23 18.33 -12.70
CA ALA A 126 -5.27 18.33 -11.67
C ALA A 126 -6.60 19.00 -12.10
N SER A 127 -6.58 19.87 -13.13
CA SER A 127 -7.75 20.57 -13.68
C SER A 127 -8.22 20.01 -15.02
N ALA A 128 -7.59 18.94 -15.53
CA ALA A 128 -7.96 18.35 -16.80
C ALA A 128 -9.44 17.94 -16.82
N GLY A 129 -10.10 18.22 -17.93
CA GLY A 129 -11.51 17.89 -18.15
C GLY A 129 -12.51 18.77 -17.39
N SER A 130 -12.11 19.89 -16.76
CA SER A 130 -13.01 20.73 -15.97
C SER A 130 -13.71 21.85 -16.75
N SER A 131 -13.38 22.02 -18.05
CA SER A 131 -13.75 23.25 -18.78
C SER A 131 -15.17 23.27 -19.36
N ASP A 132 -15.52 22.31 -20.20
CA ASP A 132 -16.79 22.34 -20.95
C ASP A 132 -17.56 21.02 -20.82
N ARG A 133 -18.88 21.08 -21.02
CA ARG A 133 -19.69 19.85 -21.09
C ARG A 133 -19.31 19.02 -22.31
N ARG A 134 -19.18 17.71 -22.10
CA ARG A 134 -18.78 16.74 -23.11
C ARG A 134 -19.83 15.64 -23.29
N THR A 135 -19.91 15.11 -24.52
CA THR A 135 -20.68 13.90 -24.81
C THR A 135 -20.05 12.70 -24.10
N ALA A 136 -18.73 12.53 -24.23
CA ALA A 136 -17.95 11.54 -23.51
C ALA A 136 -16.50 12.00 -23.33
N ILE A 137 -15.80 11.40 -22.36
CA ILE A 137 -14.40 11.66 -22.05
C ILE A 137 -13.63 10.32 -22.04
N LEU A 138 -12.50 10.25 -22.75
CA LEU A 138 -11.57 9.14 -22.69
C LEU A 138 -10.38 9.47 -21.77
N LEU A 139 -10.13 8.62 -20.80
CA LEU A 139 -8.96 8.62 -19.90
C LEU A 139 -8.04 7.45 -20.33
N ASP A 140 -7.19 7.70 -21.34
CA ASP A 140 -6.30 6.68 -21.88
C ASP A 140 -5.05 6.51 -21.01
N GLU A 141 -4.66 5.26 -20.71
CA GLU A 141 -3.58 4.91 -19.79
C GLU A 141 -3.81 5.44 -18.35
N MET A 142 -5.07 5.43 -17.86
CA MET A 142 -5.46 6.04 -16.59
C MET A 142 -4.67 5.51 -15.39
N ALA A 143 -4.28 4.23 -15.37
CA ALA A 143 -3.47 3.66 -14.28
C ALA A 143 -2.06 4.28 -14.18
N LYS A 144 -1.61 4.98 -15.23
CA LYS A 144 -0.30 5.65 -15.30
C LYS A 144 -0.40 7.19 -15.19
N MET A 145 -1.60 7.73 -14.91
CA MET A 145 -1.81 9.16 -14.66
C MET A 145 -1.54 9.48 -13.20
N SER A 146 -0.63 10.43 -12.93
CA SER A 146 -0.34 10.91 -11.57
C SER A 146 -1.58 11.54 -10.90
N GLU A 147 -2.35 12.31 -11.65
CA GLU A 147 -3.53 13.04 -11.17
C GLU A 147 -4.86 12.28 -11.38
N GLY A 148 -4.82 10.96 -11.56
CA GLY A 148 -5.98 10.16 -11.95
C GLY A 148 -7.20 10.31 -11.05
N GLU A 149 -7.03 10.48 -9.73
CA GLU A 149 -8.14 10.68 -8.81
C GLU A 149 -8.73 12.11 -8.90
N SER A 150 -7.89 13.12 -9.12
CA SER A 150 -8.31 14.51 -9.35
C SER A 150 -9.11 14.61 -10.66
N ILE A 151 -8.61 13.98 -11.73
CA ILE A 151 -9.26 13.94 -13.05
C ILE A 151 -10.61 13.19 -12.97
N LYS A 152 -10.67 12.06 -12.29
CA LYS A 152 -11.93 11.33 -12.05
C LYS A 152 -12.97 12.20 -11.35
N ARG A 153 -12.53 13.07 -10.43
CA ARG A 153 -13.41 14.00 -9.71
C ARG A 153 -13.83 15.18 -10.59
N SER A 154 -12.88 15.84 -11.29
CA SER A 154 -13.15 17.01 -12.11
C SER A 154 -14.07 16.69 -13.30
N THR A 155 -13.99 15.49 -13.86
CA THR A 155 -14.77 15.05 -15.01
C THR A 155 -16.19 14.58 -14.65
N LYS A 156 -16.51 14.37 -13.37
CA LYS A 156 -17.79 13.79 -12.92
C LYS A 156 -19.02 14.61 -13.32
N ASP A 157 -18.91 15.92 -13.25
CA ASP A 157 -20.04 16.84 -13.52
C ASP A 157 -19.99 17.41 -14.96
N VAL A 158 -18.97 17.04 -15.74
CA VAL A 158 -18.74 17.53 -17.10
C VAL A 158 -19.41 16.63 -18.14
N THR A 159 -19.49 15.35 -17.86
CA THR A 159 -20.09 14.35 -18.76
C THR A 159 -20.83 13.27 -17.98
N ALA A 160 -21.84 12.67 -18.61
CA ALA A 160 -22.48 11.46 -18.10
C ALA A 160 -21.67 10.19 -18.40
N THR A 161 -20.73 10.25 -19.36
CA THR A 161 -19.99 9.06 -19.84
C THR A 161 -18.49 9.30 -19.80
N ARG A 162 -17.80 8.52 -18.99
CA ARG A 162 -16.32 8.48 -18.93
C ARG A 162 -15.83 7.10 -19.26
N PHE A 163 -14.86 7.04 -20.13
CA PHE A 163 -14.14 5.83 -20.48
C PHE A 163 -12.77 5.86 -19.81
N ALA A 164 -12.49 4.89 -18.97
CA ALA A 164 -11.15 4.69 -18.41
C ALA A 164 -10.52 3.46 -19.05
N CYS A 165 -9.41 3.63 -19.76
CA CYS A 165 -8.72 2.53 -20.46
C CYS A 165 -7.29 2.42 -19.96
N SER A 166 -6.87 1.25 -19.46
CA SER A 166 -5.48 1.02 -19.04
C SER A 166 -5.13 -0.46 -18.89
N THR A 167 -3.83 -0.77 -18.95
CA THR A 167 -3.27 -1.92 -18.22
C THR A 167 -3.13 -1.55 -16.75
N PRO A 168 -3.15 -2.50 -15.80
CA PRO A 168 -2.93 -2.20 -14.38
C PRO A 168 -1.51 -1.65 -14.13
N ASN A 169 -1.36 -0.87 -13.05
CA ASN A 169 -0.06 -0.36 -12.59
C ASN A 169 -0.03 -0.29 -11.05
N GLY A 170 -0.40 -1.38 -10.39
CA GLY A 170 -0.51 -1.47 -8.94
C GLY A 170 -1.93 -1.29 -8.41
N ALA A 171 -2.17 -1.86 -7.22
CA ALA A 171 -3.48 -1.85 -6.58
C ALA A 171 -3.89 -0.46 -6.05
N GLY A 172 -2.91 0.42 -5.81
CA GLY A 172 -3.12 1.77 -5.25
C GLY A 172 -3.59 2.82 -6.26
N THR A 173 -3.50 2.56 -7.57
CA THR A 173 -3.88 3.54 -8.60
C THR A 173 -5.37 3.86 -8.60
N SER A 174 -5.74 5.07 -9.05
CA SER A 174 -7.14 5.49 -9.20
C SER A 174 -7.93 4.56 -10.12
N PHE A 175 -7.32 4.03 -11.16
CA PHE A 175 -7.90 3.04 -12.06
C PHE A 175 -8.25 1.74 -11.32
N SER A 176 -7.30 1.16 -10.57
CA SER A 176 -7.52 -0.08 -9.80
C SER A 176 -8.55 0.12 -8.69
N LYS A 177 -8.54 1.27 -8.00
CA LYS A 177 -9.54 1.64 -6.99
C LYS A 177 -10.93 1.77 -7.60
N TRP A 178 -11.06 2.44 -8.75
CA TRP A 178 -12.33 2.59 -9.45
C TRP A 178 -12.88 1.24 -9.91
N ARG A 179 -12.04 0.40 -10.51
CA ARG A 179 -12.39 -0.97 -10.89
C ARG A 179 -12.95 -1.80 -9.72
N LYS A 180 -12.30 -1.72 -8.56
CA LYS A 180 -12.70 -2.49 -7.36
C LYS A 180 -13.92 -1.91 -6.63
N SER A 181 -14.29 -0.66 -6.90
CA SER A 181 -15.37 0.03 -6.16
C SER A 181 -16.77 -0.53 -6.42
N GLY A 182 -16.98 -1.29 -7.50
CA GLY A 182 -18.30 -1.71 -7.97
C GLY A 182 -19.18 -0.59 -8.51
N GLN A 183 -18.64 0.65 -8.63
CA GLN A 183 -19.39 1.84 -9.08
C GLN A 183 -19.30 2.07 -10.58
N VAL A 184 -18.54 1.26 -11.30
CA VAL A 184 -18.33 1.37 -12.74
C VAL A 184 -18.46 0.00 -13.38
N ARG A 185 -19.06 -0.05 -14.55
CA ARG A 185 -19.10 -1.25 -15.38
C ARG A 185 -17.69 -1.51 -15.93
N VAL A 186 -17.24 -2.77 -15.90
CA VAL A 186 -15.88 -3.17 -16.32
C VAL A 186 -15.99 -4.06 -17.52
N PHE A 187 -15.33 -3.66 -18.62
CA PHE A 187 -15.07 -4.50 -19.78
C PHE A 187 -13.64 -5.02 -19.72
N VAL A 188 -13.44 -6.33 -19.87
CA VAL A 188 -12.12 -6.94 -19.79
C VAL A 188 -11.68 -7.39 -21.18
N LEU A 189 -10.49 -6.94 -21.62
CA LEU A 189 -9.86 -7.32 -22.88
C LEU A 189 -8.61 -8.17 -22.64
N PRO A 190 -8.77 -9.49 -22.37
CA PRO A 190 -7.65 -10.35 -22.04
C PRO A 190 -6.90 -10.83 -23.28
N TRP A 191 -5.61 -11.06 -23.14
CA TRP A 191 -4.73 -11.48 -24.24
C TRP A 191 -5.17 -12.79 -24.93
N TRP A 192 -5.83 -13.68 -24.20
CA TRP A 192 -6.27 -14.98 -24.74
C TRP A 192 -7.47 -14.89 -25.69
N GLU A 193 -8.14 -13.75 -25.75
CA GLU A 193 -9.18 -13.47 -26.76
C GLU A 193 -8.59 -12.87 -28.07
N HIS A 194 -7.28 -12.55 -28.09
CA HIS A 194 -6.61 -12.13 -29.30
C HIS A 194 -6.39 -13.34 -30.23
N PRO A 195 -6.73 -13.26 -31.54
CA PRO A 195 -6.65 -14.38 -32.46
C PRO A 195 -5.27 -15.06 -32.54
N GLU A 196 -4.20 -14.26 -32.53
CA GLU A 196 -2.83 -14.79 -32.61
C GLU A 196 -2.27 -15.17 -31.23
N LYS A 197 -2.46 -14.30 -30.22
CA LYS A 197 -1.91 -14.52 -28.87
C LYS A 197 -2.56 -15.71 -28.19
N GLY A 198 -3.88 -15.89 -28.38
CA GLY A 198 -4.67 -16.98 -27.84
C GLY A 198 -4.60 -18.27 -28.66
N CYS A 199 -3.89 -18.30 -29.79
CA CYS A 199 -3.79 -19.52 -30.59
C CYS A 199 -3.05 -20.62 -29.83
N GLY A 200 -3.64 -21.84 -29.82
CA GLY A 200 -3.08 -22.98 -29.09
C GLY A 200 -3.18 -22.86 -27.57
N ARG A 201 -4.22 -22.20 -27.06
CA ARG A 201 -4.48 -22.08 -25.59
C ARG A 201 -4.56 -23.44 -24.91
N TYR A 202 -3.99 -23.54 -23.71
CA TYR A 202 -4.10 -24.68 -22.81
C TYR A 202 -4.22 -24.23 -21.37
N LEU A 203 -4.70 -25.12 -20.49
CA LEU A 203 -4.76 -24.88 -19.06
C LEU A 203 -3.55 -25.52 -18.41
N ASP A 204 -2.78 -24.71 -17.71
CA ASP A 204 -1.69 -25.14 -16.86
C ASP A 204 -2.17 -25.11 -15.40
N LYS A 205 -1.95 -26.20 -14.67
CA LYS A 205 -2.28 -26.31 -13.25
C LYS A 205 -1.01 -26.15 -12.44
N ASP A 206 -0.99 -25.15 -11.60
CA ASP A 206 0.05 -25.01 -10.60
C ASP A 206 -0.15 -26.07 -9.50
N ASP A 207 0.71 -27.07 -9.48
CA ASP A 207 0.68 -28.16 -8.51
C ASP A 207 0.82 -27.69 -7.05
N SER A 208 1.39 -26.51 -6.83
CA SER A 208 1.62 -25.94 -5.49
C SER A 208 0.41 -25.18 -4.95
N THR A 209 -0.34 -24.48 -5.81
CA THR A 209 -1.49 -23.65 -5.44
C THR A 209 -2.83 -24.26 -5.82
N GLY A 210 -2.84 -25.27 -6.72
CA GLY A 210 -4.03 -25.84 -7.30
C GLY A 210 -4.80 -24.90 -8.25
N GLN A 211 -4.26 -23.73 -8.54
CA GLN A 211 -4.86 -22.75 -9.45
C GLN A 211 -4.57 -23.12 -10.91
N SER A 212 -5.59 -22.98 -11.77
CA SER A 212 -5.42 -23.16 -13.20
C SER A 212 -5.17 -21.82 -13.88
N LYS A 213 -4.14 -21.76 -14.73
CA LYS A 213 -3.78 -20.57 -15.52
C LYS A 213 -3.93 -20.88 -17.01
N ILE A 214 -4.56 -19.96 -17.76
CA ILE A 214 -4.61 -20.03 -19.20
C ILE A 214 -3.24 -19.67 -19.77
N ARG A 215 -2.70 -20.53 -20.62
CA ARG A 215 -1.41 -20.33 -21.30
C ARG A 215 -1.55 -20.55 -22.81
N SER A 216 -0.55 -20.11 -23.58
CA SER A 216 -0.40 -20.40 -24.99
C SER A 216 1.08 -20.39 -25.37
N PRO A 217 1.49 -20.90 -26.54
CA PRO A 217 2.89 -20.78 -27.00
C PRO A 217 3.38 -19.33 -27.04
N TRP A 218 2.50 -18.38 -27.38
CA TRP A 218 2.83 -16.97 -27.32
C TRP A 218 3.08 -16.50 -25.87
N TYR A 219 2.21 -16.87 -24.93
CA TYR A 219 2.35 -16.54 -23.52
C TYR A 219 3.67 -17.05 -22.94
N ASP A 220 4.01 -18.33 -23.23
CA ASP A 220 5.25 -18.96 -22.77
C ASP A 220 6.50 -18.26 -23.34
N ALA A 221 6.40 -17.73 -24.55
CA ALA A 221 7.47 -16.94 -25.16
C ALA A 221 7.62 -15.57 -24.46
N GLN A 222 6.51 -14.93 -24.07
CA GLN A 222 6.56 -13.66 -23.33
C GLN A 222 7.17 -13.83 -21.93
N GLU A 223 6.80 -14.89 -21.22
CA GLU A 223 7.33 -15.19 -19.88
C GLU A 223 8.85 -15.39 -19.85
N LYS A 224 9.45 -15.85 -20.97
CA LYS A 224 10.91 -16.01 -21.09
C LYS A 224 11.67 -14.70 -21.24
N VAL A 225 11.03 -13.64 -21.73
CA VAL A 225 11.68 -12.37 -22.06
C VAL A 225 11.24 -11.21 -21.18
N ARG A 226 10.19 -11.38 -20.39
CA ARG A 226 9.64 -10.37 -19.49
C ARG A 226 9.88 -10.74 -18.03
N SER A 227 10.06 -9.74 -17.18
CA SER A 227 10.06 -9.94 -15.74
C SER A 227 8.66 -10.34 -15.25
N PRO A 228 8.53 -10.99 -14.06
CA PRO A 228 7.21 -11.31 -13.48
C PRO A 228 6.31 -10.08 -13.33
N ARG A 229 6.88 -8.92 -13.01
CA ARG A 229 6.15 -7.65 -12.92
C ARG A 229 5.61 -7.20 -14.28
N GLU A 230 6.43 -7.25 -15.32
CA GLU A 230 5.99 -6.92 -16.68
C GLU A 230 4.90 -7.87 -17.17
N MET A 231 4.99 -9.16 -16.83
CA MET A 231 3.91 -10.11 -17.09
C MET A 231 2.63 -9.70 -16.37
N ALA A 232 2.69 -9.38 -15.09
CA ALA A 232 1.55 -8.93 -14.28
C ALA A 232 0.90 -7.65 -14.85
N ILE A 233 1.70 -6.63 -15.23
CA ILE A 233 1.22 -5.35 -15.78
C ILE A 233 0.63 -5.52 -17.18
N GLU A 234 1.41 -6.14 -18.06
CA GLU A 234 1.20 -6.02 -19.50
C GLU A 234 0.35 -7.15 -20.07
N ILE A 235 0.38 -8.32 -19.44
CA ILE A 235 -0.23 -9.54 -19.94
C ILE A 235 -1.35 -10.04 -19.02
N ASP A 236 -1.06 -10.28 -17.76
CA ASP A 236 -1.98 -10.97 -16.84
C ASP A 236 -3.08 -10.07 -16.27
N MET A 237 -2.98 -8.75 -16.46
CA MET A 237 -3.90 -7.76 -15.85
C MET A 237 -4.01 -7.92 -14.32
N ASP A 238 -2.88 -8.28 -13.69
CA ASP A 238 -2.82 -8.45 -12.25
C ASP A 238 -2.59 -7.09 -11.56
N HIS A 239 -3.64 -6.58 -10.96
CA HIS A 239 -3.60 -5.29 -10.25
C HIS A 239 -2.75 -5.32 -8.98
N ILE A 240 -2.48 -6.48 -8.41
CA ILE A 240 -1.66 -6.64 -7.20
C ILE A 240 -0.20 -6.82 -7.59
N GLY A 241 0.10 -7.80 -8.44
CA GLY A 241 1.46 -8.11 -8.86
C GLY A 241 2.10 -7.08 -9.80
N SER A 242 1.32 -6.13 -10.33
CA SER A 242 1.80 -5.09 -11.25
C SER A 242 2.60 -3.96 -10.58
N GLY A 243 2.47 -3.77 -9.24
CA GLY A 243 3.27 -2.82 -8.47
C GLY A 243 4.62 -3.41 -8.08
N GLU A 244 5.67 -2.58 -7.92
CA GLU A 244 6.86 -2.97 -7.15
C GLU A 244 6.54 -2.94 -5.67
N LEU A 245 5.74 -3.92 -5.22
CA LEU A 245 5.33 -4.01 -3.84
C LEU A 245 6.54 -4.31 -2.96
N PHE A 246 6.65 -3.54 -1.89
CA PHE A 246 7.70 -3.77 -0.91
C PHE A 246 7.45 -5.02 -0.08
N PHE A 247 6.19 -5.28 0.29
CA PHE A 247 5.78 -6.51 0.97
C PHE A 247 5.24 -7.52 -0.04
N GLU A 248 5.71 -8.76 0.00
CA GLU A 248 5.23 -9.82 -0.88
C GLU A 248 3.74 -10.15 -0.59
N PRO A 249 2.84 -10.04 -1.58
CA PRO A 249 1.40 -10.27 -1.37
C PRO A 249 1.08 -11.64 -0.78
N GLN A 250 1.77 -12.69 -1.25
CA GLN A 250 1.56 -14.05 -0.77
C GLN A 250 1.88 -14.19 0.72
N VAL A 251 2.94 -13.51 1.18
CA VAL A 251 3.36 -13.49 2.59
C VAL A 251 2.32 -12.76 3.44
N VAL A 252 1.87 -11.57 2.99
CA VAL A 252 0.88 -10.76 3.71
C VAL A 252 -0.46 -11.50 3.78
N GLU A 253 -0.91 -12.11 2.68
CA GLU A 253 -2.16 -12.86 2.65
C GLU A 253 -2.11 -14.17 3.47
N LEU A 254 -0.97 -14.87 3.48
CA LEU A 254 -0.78 -15.99 4.37
C LEU A 254 -0.83 -15.56 5.83
N HIS A 255 -0.15 -14.46 6.17
CA HIS A 255 -0.16 -13.87 7.51
C HIS A 255 -1.58 -13.46 7.92
N ARG A 256 -2.36 -12.86 7.02
CA ARG A 256 -3.77 -12.51 7.18
C ARG A 256 -4.61 -13.73 7.55
N ARG A 257 -4.54 -14.80 6.75
CA ARG A 257 -5.31 -16.04 6.99
C ARG A 257 -4.98 -16.69 8.33
N LEU A 258 -3.72 -16.62 8.77
CA LEU A 258 -3.29 -17.28 10.00
C LEU A 258 -3.62 -16.46 11.26
N PHE A 259 -3.58 -15.14 11.19
CA PHE A 259 -3.52 -14.30 12.38
C PHE A 259 -4.54 -13.17 12.43
N ALA A 260 -5.06 -12.67 11.30
CA ALA A 260 -6.04 -11.60 11.30
C ALA A 260 -7.35 -12.07 11.93
N LYS A 261 -7.90 -11.24 12.79
CA LYS A 261 -9.15 -11.51 13.50
C LYS A 261 -9.81 -10.21 13.94
N PRO A 262 -11.14 -10.19 14.11
CA PRO A 262 -11.84 -9.04 14.65
C PRO A 262 -11.35 -8.72 16.07
N GLU A 263 -11.35 -7.46 16.42
CA GLU A 263 -11.03 -7.00 17.77
C GLU A 263 -12.04 -7.53 18.81
N ARG A 264 -11.53 -7.89 19.99
CA ARG A 264 -12.38 -8.34 21.11
C ARG A 264 -13.08 -7.19 21.81
N TYR A 265 -12.37 -6.05 21.88
CA TYR A 265 -12.85 -4.88 22.60
C TYR A 265 -12.46 -3.62 21.85
N ARG A 266 -13.32 -2.59 22.02
CA ARG A 266 -12.97 -1.20 21.67
C ARG A 266 -13.09 -0.32 22.90
N TYR A 267 -12.12 0.58 23.08
CA TYR A 267 -12.03 1.49 24.20
C TYR A 267 -11.71 2.91 23.74
N ASP A 268 -12.25 3.89 24.48
CA ASP A 268 -11.66 5.22 24.59
C ASP A 268 -10.92 5.30 25.90
N ILE A 269 -9.64 5.66 25.83
CA ILE A 269 -8.75 5.76 27.00
C ILE A 269 -8.22 7.18 27.05
N THR A 270 -8.61 7.94 28.06
CA THR A 270 -8.24 9.35 28.22
C THR A 270 -8.07 9.68 29.70
N PHE A 271 -7.51 10.84 30.01
CA PHE A 271 -7.66 11.41 31.35
C PHE A 271 -9.08 11.98 31.51
N GLY A 272 -9.59 11.97 32.72
CA GLY A 272 -10.89 12.58 33.03
C GLY A 272 -10.93 14.08 32.69
N PRO A 273 -12.10 14.67 32.51
CA PRO A 273 -12.26 16.10 32.23
C PRO A 273 -11.55 16.97 33.26
N GLY A 274 -10.90 18.06 32.83
CA GLY A 274 -10.26 19.04 33.68
C GLY A 274 -8.97 18.59 34.39
N VAL A 275 -8.41 17.43 34.06
CA VAL A 275 -7.12 16.97 34.60
C VAL A 275 -5.98 17.84 34.07
N SER A 276 -5.31 18.58 34.96
CA SER A 276 -4.17 19.45 34.59
C SER A 276 -2.90 18.66 34.28
N ASP A 277 -1.99 19.26 33.52
CA ASP A 277 -0.69 18.66 33.15
C ASP A 277 0.15 18.30 34.41
N ASP A 278 0.09 19.11 35.45
CA ASP A 278 0.76 18.80 36.74
C ASP A 278 0.18 17.54 37.39
N SER A 279 -1.14 17.35 37.30
CA SER A 279 -1.79 16.14 37.77
C SER A 279 -1.41 14.90 36.95
N ILE A 280 -1.26 15.05 35.61
CA ILE A 280 -0.78 13.99 34.71
C ILE A 280 0.67 13.64 35.09
N ARG A 281 1.54 14.63 35.29
CA ARG A 281 2.92 14.42 35.74
C ARG A 281 3.03 13.64 37.03
N LYS A 282 2.20 14.00 38.03
CA LYS A 282 2.13 13.29 39.30
C LYS A 282 1.63 11.87 39.13
N ALA A 283 0.63 11.64 38.25
CA ALA A 283 0.12 10.32 37.95
C ALA A 283 1.20 9.41 37.30
N VAL A 284 1.98 9.96 36.34
CA VAL A 284 3.11 9.26 35.70
C VAL A 284 4.18 8.92 36.74
N GLY A 285 4.60 9.88 37.58
CA GLY A 285 5.63 9.68 38.60
C GLY A 285 5.23 8.62 39.65
N ARG A 286 3.96 8.59 40.03
CA ARG A 286 3.38 7.61 41.00
C ARG A 286 2.91 6.32 40.30
N LYS A 287 2.91 6.28 38.98
CA LYS A 287 2.33 5.19 38.15
C LYS A 287 0.86 4.91 38.54
N ASN A 288 0.14 5.98 38.88
CA ASN A 288 -1.23 5.93 39.37
C ASN A 288 -2.20 6.16 38.20
N ARG A 289 -3.17 5.26 38.06
CA ARG A 289 -4.21 5.28 37.01
C ARG A 289 -5.56 5.85 37.47
N GLU A 290 -5.73 6.26 38.70
CA GLU A 290 -7.02 6.70 39.24
C GLU A 290 -7.69 7.81 38.42
N LYS A 291 -6.90 8.64 37.73
CA LYS A 291 -7.39 9.71 36.86
C LYS A 291 -7.60 9.28 35.40
N VAL A 292 -7.29 8.01 35.04
CA VAL A 292 -7.48 7.47 33.69
C VAL A 292 -8.88 6.91 33.57
N SER A 293 -9.63 7.42 32.61
CA SER A 293 -10.93 6.90 32.20
C SER A 293 -10.71 5.94 31.02
N ALA A 294 -11.12 4.69 31.18
CA ALA A 294 -11.09 3.68 30.11
C ALA A 294 -12.52 3.17 29.91
N CYS A 295 -13.20 3.71 28.91
CA CYS A 295 -14.59 3.41 28.62
C CYS A 295 -14.69 2.46 27.42
N ARG A 296 -15.36 1.33 27.60
CA ARG A 296 -15.69 0.44 26.49
C ARG A 296 -16.80 1.07 25.66
N LYS A 297 -16.55 1.28 24.34
CA LYS A 297 -17.49 1.87 23.40
C LYS A 297 -17.48 1.09 22.08
N ARG A 298 -18.64 1.05 21.40
CA ARG A 298 -18.75 0.37 20.08
C ARG A 298 -17.80 0.98 19.04
N ASN A 299 -17.60 2.30 19.06
CA ASN A 299 -16.74 3.05 18.13
C ASN A 299 -15.52 3.65 18.84
N GLY A 300 -15.00 2.99 19.90
CA GLY A 300 -13.81 3.44 20.61
C GLY A 300 -12.57 3.42 19.69
N SER A 301 -11.67 4.39 19.87
CA SER A 301 -10.48 4.59 19.04
C SER A 301 -9.41 3.50 19.23
N TRP A 302 -9.38 2.86 20.40
CA TRP A 302 -8.55 1.70 20.66
C TRP A 302 -9.24 0.40 20.26
N LYS A 303 -8.62 -0.42 19.44
CA LYS A 303 -8.96 -1.82 19.16
C LYS A 303 -8.05 -2.72 19.99
N ILE A 304 -8.60 -3.68 20.71
CA ILE A 304 -7.84 -4.62 21.57
C ILE A 304 -8.19 -6.06 21.16
N TRP A 305 -7.17 -6.87 20.89
CA TRP A 305 -7.33 -8.28 20.46
C TRP A 305 -7.11 -9.30 21.58
N CYS A 306 -6.32 -8.97 22.60
CA CYS A 306 -6.03 -9.89 23.70
C CYS A 306 -7.14 -9.91 24.78
N PRO A 307 -7.25 -10.99 25.55
CA PRO A 307 -8.10 -11.00 26.74
C PRO A 307 -7.58 -10.02 27.80
N LEU A 308 -8.50 -9.44 28.55
CA LEU A 308 -8.19 -8.55 29.67
C LEU A 308 -8.22 -9.32 31.00
N VAL A 309 -7.29 -8.99 31.88
CA VAL A 309 -7.20 -9.51 33.23
C VAL A 309 -7.54 -8.38 34.21
N GLY A 310 -8.62 -8.52 35.00
CA GLY A 310 -9.08 -7.47 35.89
C GLY A 310 -9.43 -6.15 35.18
N GLY A 311 -9.96 -6.22 33.97
CA GLY A 311 -10.39 -5.06 33.15
C GLY A 311 -9.27 -4.30 32.45
N ARG A 312 -8.05 -4.83 32.38
CA ARG A 312 -6.89 -4.25 31.69
C ARG A 312 -5.98 -5.34 31.09
N LEU A 313 -4.89 -4.95 30.44
CA LEU A 313 -3.91 -5.92 29.94
C LEU A 313 -3.22 -6.69 31.07
N ASP A 314 -2.69 -7.86 30.74
CA ASP A 314 -1.98 -8.73 31.69
C ASP A 314 -0.73 -8.03 32.23
N GLN A 315 -0.71 -7.78 33.54
CA GLN A 315 0.37 -7.03 34.23
C GLN A 315 1.64 -7.86 34.43
N THR A 316 1.61 -9.15 34.13
CA THR A 316 2.80 -10.01 34.17
C THR A 316 3.63 -9.93 32.90
N LYS A 317 3.11 -9.33 31.84
CA LYS A 317 3.73 -9.17 30.52
C LYS A 317 4.30 -7.78 30.33
N SER A 318 5.19 -7.64 29.34
CA SER A 318 5.81 -6.38 28.94
C SER A 318 5.26 -5.89 27.61
N TYR A 319 5.16 -4.56 27.46
CA TYR A 319 4.52 -3.96 26.29
C TYR A 319 5.34 -2.85 25.67
N VAL A 320 5.18 -2.69 24.34
CA VAL A 320 5.74 -1.61 23.53
C VAL A 320 4.60 -0.86 22.87
N MET A 321 4.60 0.45 22.99
CA MET A 321 3.71 1.37 22.26
C MET A 321 4.53 2.05 21.15
N ALA A 322 4.28 1.70 19.91
CA ALA A 322 4.96 2.23 18.74
C ALA A 322 4.02 3.17 17.98
N MET A 323 4.47 4.39 17.68
CA MET A 323 3.59 5.47 17.26
C MET A 323 4.12 6.20 16.03
N ASP A 324 3.19 6.56 15.14
CA ASP A 324 3.37 7.57 14.09
C ASP A 324 2.42 8.73 14.34
N ILE A 325 2.93 9.97 14.23
CA ILE A 325 2.23 11.17 14.71
C ILE A 325 1.89 12.09 13.53
N SER A 326 0.61 12.36 13.33
CA SER A 326 0.11 13.32 12.35
C SER A 326 -0.10 14.72 12.96
N LYS A 327 -0.38 15.70 12.08
CA LYS A 327 -0.76 17.06 12.49
C LYS A 327 -2.18 17.18 13.06
N GLY A 328 -3.01 16.13 12.93
CA GLY A 328 -4.40 16.13 13.37
C GLY A 328 -5.35 16.97 12.49
N GLN A 329 -5.01 17.14 11.21
CA GLN A 329 -5.80 17.94 10.25
C GLN A 329 -6.70 17.09 9.34
N GLY A 330 -6.91 15.81 9.68
CA GLY A 330 -7.79 14.90 8.97
C GLY A 330 -7.17 14.24 7.72
N ALA A 331 -5.91 14.57 7.39
CA ALA A 331 -5.24 14.03 6.19
C ALA A 331 -4.50 12.69 6.46
N SER A 332 -3.87 12.55 7.61
CA SER A 332 -3.15 11.34 8.07
C SER A 332 -3.58 11.00 9.49
N ASN A 333 -3.52 9.72 9.86
CA ASN A 333 -3.83 9.31 11.22
C ASN A 333 -2.62 9.47 12.15
N SER A 334 -2.86 9.91 13.39
CA SER A 334 -1.96 9.56 14.47
C SER A 334 -2.26 8.13 14.89
N THR A 335 -1.26 7.24 14.80
CA THR A 335 -1.43 5.81 15.08
C THR A 335 -0.58 5.35 16.25
N CYS A 336 -1.04 4.30 16.93
CA CYS A 336 -0.27 3.56 17.92
C CYS A 336 -0.51 2.06 17.78
N SER A 337 0.55 1.32 17.52
CA SER A 337 0.57 -0.13 17.57
C SER A 337 1.09 -0.59 18.92
N LEU A 338 0.27 -1.33 19.65
CA LEU A 338 0.60 -1.87 20.97
C LEU A 338 1.00 -3.34 20.86
N PHE A 339 2.26 -3.64 21.13
CA PHE A 339 2.81 -4.99 21.09
C PHE A 339 3.05 -5.56 22.49
N CYS A 340 2.81 -6.85 22.65
CA CYS A 340 3.29 -7.62 23.78
C CYS A 340 4.70 -8.16 23.45
N GLU A 341 5.73 -7.81 24.24
CA GLU A 341 7.11 -8.27 24.02
C GLU A 341 7.25 -9.79 24.19
N ASP A 342 6.49 -10.36 25.13
CA ASP A 342 6.61 -11.76 25.50
C ASP A 342 6.01 -12.69 24.44
N THR A 343 4.90 -12.31 23.81
CA THR A 343 4.23 -13.09 22.75
C THR A 343 4.55 -12.61 21.34
N ARG A 344 5.12 -11.42 21.18
CA ARG A 344 5.38 -10.74 19.90
C ARG A 344 4.12 -10.47 19.08
N GLU A 345 2.98 -10.37 19.73
CA GLU A 345 1.70 -10.08 19.12
C GLU A 345 1.36 -8.59 19.22
N LYS A 346 0.79 -8.04 18.16
CA LYS A 346 0.08 -6.76 18.20
C LYS A 346 -1.24 -6.96 18.92
N VAL A 347 -1.28 -6.56 20.19
CA VAL A 347 -2.43 -6.77 21.08
C VAL A 347 -3.41 -5.60 21.08
N GLY A 348 -3.02 -4.45 20.53
CA GLY A 348 -3.88 -3.29 20.39
C GLY A 348 -3.45 -2.34 19.29
N GLU A 349 -4.39 -1.52 18.82
CA GLU A 349 -4.19 -0.50 17.78
C GLU A 349 -5.06 0.72 18.09
N TYR A 350 -4.47 1.89 17.95
CA TYR A 350 -5.15 3.18 17.96
C TYR A 350 -4.94 3.88 16.63
N ALA A 351 -5.98 4.51 16.09
CA ALA A 351 -5.86 5.37 14.90
C ALA A 351 -6.90 6.49 14.95
N ASP A 352 -6.45 7.74 14.76
CA ASP A 352 -7.31 8.92 14.71
C ASP A 352 -6.64 10.01 13.87
N ALA A 353 -7.36 10.54 12.87
CA ALA A 353 -6.86 11.57 11.96
C ALA A 353 -7.06 13.01 12.47
N THR A 354 -7.84 13.21 13.52
CA THR A 354 -8.29 14.52 13.99
C THR A 354 -7.58 15.01 15.24
N VAL A 355 -6.83 14.13 15.91
CA VAL A 355 -6.19 14.44 17.20
C VAL A 355 -4.85 15.12 16.98
N PRO A 356 -4.67 16.39 17.44
CA PRO A 356 -3.40 17.08 17.34
C PRO A 356 -2.34 16.50 18.29
N PRO A 357 -1.03 16.72 18.03
CA PRO A 357 0.08 16.10 18.80
C PRO A 357 -0.01 16.28 20.32
N TYR A 358 -0.48 17.41 20.80
CA TYR A 358 -0.63 17.67 22.23
C TYR A 358 -1.70 16.78 22.89
N GLU A 359 -2.87 16.69 22.27
CA GLU A 359 -3.95 15.82 22.78
C GLU A 359 -3.60 14.34 22.59
N PHE A 360 -2.94 13.98 21.47
CA PHE A 360 -2.44 12.64 21.26
C PHE A 360 -1.44 12.22 22.36
N ALA A 361 -0.55 13.12 22.79
CA ALA A 361 0.35 12.85 23.90
C ALA A 361 -0.39 12.56 25.22
N LYS A 362 -1.48 13.28 25.52
CA LYS A 362 -2.33 12.99 26.67
C LYS A 362 -2.97 11.60 26.59
N VAL A 363 -3.55 11.29 25.40
CA VAL A 363 -4.19 9.99 25.15
C VAL A 363 -3.18 8.86 25.31
N MET A 364 -1.98 8.99 24.74
CA MET A 364 -0.94 7.97 24.81
C MET A 364 -0.40 7.78 26.23
N VAL A 365 -0.23 8.84 27.01
CA VAL A 365 0.19 8.73 28.43
C VAL A 365 -0.91 8.11 29.28
N ALA A 366 -2.18 8.46 29.06
CA ALA A 366 -3.32 7.79 29.72
C ALA A 366 -3.36 6.30 29.38
N SER A 367 -3.20 5.98 28.11
CA SER A 367 -3.16 4.61 27.62
C SER A 367 -1.99 3.82 28.22
N ALA A 368 -0.81 4.42 28.33
CA ALA A 368 0.34 3.78 28.96
C ALA A 368 0.11 3.44 30.44
N LEU A 369 -0.53 4.33 31.18
CA LEU A 369 -0.91 4.07 32.58
C LEU A 369 -1.96 2.96 32.68
N TRP A 370 -2.88 2.87 31.72
CA TRP A 370 -3.88 1.79 31.67
C TRP A 370 -3.25 0.47 31.24
N VAL A 371 -2.37 0.46 30.24
CA VAL A 371 -1.64 -0.73 29.77
C VAL A 371 -0.80 -1.31 30.90
N GLY A 372 0.07 -0.51 31.51
CA GLY A 372 0.98 -0.96 32.56
C GLY A 372 2.00 -1.98 32.06
N GLY A 373 2.23 -3.04 32.82
CA GLY A 373 3.10 -4.16 32.48
C GLY A 373 4.17 -4.45 33.54
N ALA A 374 4.95 -5.54 33.32
CA ALA A 374 5.90 -6.05 34.32
C ALA A 374 7.26 -5.34 34.33
N ARG A 375 7.69 -4.78 33.18
CA ARG A 375 9.03 -4.18 33.02
C ARG A 375 9.03 -2.67 33.20
N ASN A 376 10.23 -2.11 33.36
CA ASN A 376 10.52 -0.67 33.40
C ASN A 376 9.64 0.11 34.41
N GLY A 377 9.36 -0.53 35.55
CA GLY A 377 8.58 0.08 36.60
C GLY A 377 7.10 0.20 36.24
N ASN A 378 6.53 -0.79 35.57
CA ASN A 378 5.12 -0.93 35.23
C ASN A 378 4.60 0.08 34.20
N LEU A 379 5.45 0.53 33.26
CA LEU A 379 5.05 1.37 32.14
C LEU A 379 5.59 0.78 30.83
N PRO A 380 4.83 0.75 29.72
CA PRO A 380 5.29 0.27 28.43
C PRO A 380 6.42 1.13 27.88
N LEU A 381 7.26 0.56 27.01
CA LEU A 381 8.24 1.35 26.25
C LEU A 381 7.50 2.12 25.16
N MET A 382 7.70 3.44 25.09
CA MET A 382 7.21 4.27 24.00
C MET A 382 8.30 4.47 22.95
N ILE A 383 8.00 4.19 21.67
CA ILE A 383 8.81 4.55 20.51
C ILE A 383 7.93 5.30 19.51
N TRP A 384 8.46 6.35 18.90
CA TRP A 384 7.74 7.13 17.90
C TRP A 384 8.68 7.68 16.83
N GLU A 385 8.13 7.95 15.64
CA GLU A 385 8.87 8.71 14.63
C GLU A 385 9.00 10.16 15.09
N ALA A 386 10.24 10.61 15.29
CA ALA A 386 10.53 11.90 15.91
C ALA A 386 10.64 13.06 14.90
N ASN A 387 10.35 12.82 13.63
CA ASN A 387 10.37 13.85 12.60
C ASN A 387 9.05 14.65 12.60
N GLY A 388 9.10 15.91 12.17
CA GLY A 388 7.90 16.75 12.07
C GLY A 388 7.07 16.82 13.38
N PRO A 389 5.77 16.45 13.36
CA PRO A 389 4.89 16.51 14.54
C PRO A 389 5.37 15.65 15.72
N GLY A 390 6.14 14.58 15.45
CA GLY A 390 6.71 13.71 16.47
C GLY A 390 7.71 14.41 17.39
N TRP A 391 8.32 15.50 16.95
CA TRP A 391 9.16 16.34 17.81
C TRP A 391 8.36 17.00 18.93
N ASP A 392 7.23 17.63 18.59
CA ASP A 392 6.35 18.27 19.58
C ASP A 392 5.75 17.23 20.54
N PHE A 393 5.26 16.12 20.01
CA PHE A 393 4.80 14.98 20.81
C PHE A 393 5.87 14.54 21.83
N GLY A 394 7.11 14.29 21.36
CA GLY A 394 8.20 13.86 22.23
C GLY A 394 8.56 14.88 23.30
N ARG A 395 8.54 16.17 22.97
CA ARG A 395 8.76 17.27 23.93
C ARG A 395 7.70 17.23 25.04
N ILE A 396 6.44 17.03 24.68
CA ILE A 396 5.33 16.97 25.65
C ILE A 396 5.46 15.74 26.54
N VAL A 397 5.61 14.55 25.97
CA VAL A 397 5.71 13.28 26.70
C VAL A 397 6.90 13.30 27.67
N VAL A 398 8.07 13.76 27.20
CA VAL A 398 9.31 13.69 28.00
C VAL A 398 9.51 14.89 28.91
N LYS A 399 9.20 16.12 28.47
CA LYS A 399 9.47 17.35 29.24
C LYS A 399 8.28 17.78 30.08
N THR A 400 7.06 17.68 29.54
CA THR A 400 5.85 18.11 30.27
C THR A 400 5.36 17.01 31.22
N TYR A 401 5.23 15.77 30.73
CA TYR A 401 4.68 14.68 31.55
C TYR A 401 5.74 13.84 32.26
N LEU A 402 7.03 14.02 31.95
CA LEU A 402 8.17 13.30 32.52
C LEU A 402 8.02 11.76 32.41
N TYR A 403 7.50 11.30 31.28
CA TYR A 403 7.37 9.87 31.01
C TYR A 403 8.75 9.20 30.96
N PRO A 404 9.02 8.16 31.76
CA PRO A 404 10.39 7.70 31.99
C PRO A 404 10.88 6.69 30.96
N ASN A 405 9.96 5.92 30.32
CA ASN A 405 10.29 4.75 29.53
C ASN A 405 10.06 4.98 28.03
N PHE A 406 11.04 5.58 27.36
CA PHE A 406 10.96 5.90 25.94
C PHE A 406 12.25 5.54 25.20
N TYR A 407 12.11 5.28 23.91
CA TYR A 407 13.21 4.94 23.01
C TYR A 407 14.13 6.14 22.79
N ARG A 408 15.43 5.87 22.78
CA ARG A 408 16.48 6.80 22.40
C ARG A 408 17.29 6.21 21.26
N ASP A 409 17.46 6.98 20.21
CA ASP A 409 18.24 6.54 19.05
C ASP A 409 19.72 6.37 19.43
N VAL A 410 20.38 5.37 18.85
CA VAL A 410 21.80 5.12 19.04
C VAL A 410 22.55 5.77 17.88
N GLN A 411 23.59 6.56 18.19
CA GLN A 411 24.43 7.14 17.13
C GLN A 411 25.32 6.03 16.54
N SER A 412 25.02 5.63 15.30
CA SER A 412 25.87 4.74 14.51
C SER A 412 27.22 5.39 14.23
N GLY A 413 28.32 4.70 14.47
CA GLY A 413 29.68 5.12 14.08
C GLY A 413 30.65 5.48 15.22
N SER A 414 30.26 5.34 16.47
CA SER A 414 31.19 5.46 17.61
C SER A 414 31.51 4.06 18.18
N VAL A 415 32.80 3.78 18.43
CA VAL A 415 33.27 2.55 19.10
C VAL A 415 32.67 2.39 20.51
N THR A 416 32.19 3.50 21.10
CA THR A 416 31.34 3.54 22.27
C THR A 416 29.95 3.98 21.83
N GLU A 417 28.95 3.12 21.91
CA GLU A 417 27.53 3.41 21.63
C GLU A 417 27.06 4.63 22.45
N LYS A 418 27.18 5.83 21.86
CA LYS A 418 26.66 7.04 22.50
C LYS A 418 25.17 7.13 22.25
N VAL A 419 24.39 6.98 23.30
CA VAL A 419 22.94 7.22 23.25
C VAL A 419 22.67 8.68 22.89
N SER A 420 21.84 8.89 21.86
CA SER A 420 21.46 10.24 21.43
C SER A 420 20.75 11.02 22.56
N LYS A 421 21.01 12.31 22.64
CA LYS A 421 20.24 13.23 23.51
C LYS A 421 18.82 13.48 22.98
N ARG A 422 18.54 13.08 21.73
CA ARG A 422 17.22 13.27 21.10
C ARG A 422 16.27 12.16 21.54
N TYR A 423 14.98 12.46 21.62
CA TYR A 423 13.90 11.57 22.00
C TYR A 423 13.28 10.90 20.77
N GLY A 424 12.86 9.66 20.89
CA GLY A 424 12.24 8.91 19.81
C GLY A 424 13.24 8.41 18.77
N TRP A 425 12.72 7.87 17.69
CA TRP A 425 13.46 7.36 16.54
C TRP A 425 13.46 8.38 15.41
N HIS A 426 14.63 8.76 14.91
CA HIS A 426 14.78 9.74 13.83
C HIS A 426 14.82 9.02 12.48
N SER A 427 13.84 9.29 11.65
CA SER A 427 13.73 8.77 10.30
C SER A 427 14.75 9.43 9.37
N THR A 428 15.54 8.58 8.72
CA THR A 428 16.26 8.89 7.49
C THR A 428 15.85 7.84 6.45
N ARG A 429 16.14 8.07 5.17
CA ARG A 429 15.80 7.13 4.11
C ARG A 429 16.30 5.71 4.43
N ASP A 430 17.59 5.58 4.74
CA ASP A 430 18.24 4.28 5.01
C ASP A 430 17.65 3.58 6.24
N LYS A 431 17.43 4.34 7.33
CA LYS A 431 16.81 3.80 8.55
C LYS A 431 15.37 3.38 8.34
N LYS A 432 14.61 4.12 7.51
CA LYS A 432 13.23 3.75 7.16
C LYS A 432 13.19 2.47 6.36
N GLU A 433 14.09 2.33 5.39
CA GLU A 433 14.24 1.11 4.61
C GLU A 433 14.64 -0.10 5.48
N GLU A 434 15.60 0.09 6.39
CA GLU A 434 16.01 -0.95 7.36
C GLU A 434 14.85 -1.38 8.26
N MET A 435 14.12 -0.42 8.84
CA MET A 435 12.96 -0.66 9.71
C MET A 435 11.85 -1.42 8.98
N LEU A 436 11.49 -0.98 7.77
CA LEU A 436 10.49 -1.65 6.94
C LEU A 436 10.96 -3.04 6.51
N GLY A 437 12.27 -3.21 6.21
CA GLY A 437 12.88 -4.51 5.93
C GLY A 437 12.81 -5.47 7.12
N ILE A 438 12.93 -4.97 8.36
CA ILE A 438 12.71 -5.76 9.58
C ILE A 438 11.26 -6.23 9.65
N LEU A 439 10.29 -5.33 9.43
CA LEU A 439 8.86 -5.67 9.44
C LEU A 439 8.52 -6.72 8.37
N ARG A 440 9.02 -6.55 7.12
CA ARG A 440 8.83 -7.50 6.03
C ARG A 440 9.32 -8.90 6.41
N ARG A 441 10.55 -9.00 6.93
CA ARG A 441 11.09 -10.28 7.42
C ARG A 441 10.31 -10.84 8.61
N ALA A 442 9.80 -9.97 9.48
CA ALA A 442 9.00 -10.40 10.63
C ALA A 442 7.68 -11.04 10.21
N TYR A 443 7.02 -10.52 9.18
CA TYR A 443 5.82 -11.15 8.59
C TYR A 443 6.16 -12.48 7.89
N ALA A 444 7.22 -12.51 7.09
CA ALA A 444 7.63 -13.71 6.36
C ALA A 444 7.98 -14.89 7.28
N HIS A 445 8.55 -14.62 8.45
CA HIS A 445 9.00 -15.66 9.39
C HIS A 445 8.10 -15.81 10.63
N GLY A 446 6.99 -15.09 10.71
CA GLY A 446 6.09 -15.12 11.87
C GLY A 446 6.73 -14.61 13.16
N HIS A 447 7.74 -13.74 13.06
CA HIS A 447 8.42 -13.16 14.22
C HIS A 447 7.59 -12.07 14.91
N VAL A 448 6.60 -11.53 14.24
CA VAL A 448 5.58 -10.61 14.74
C VAL A 448 4.24 -11.10 14.24
N VAL A 449 3.25 -11.13 15.13
CA VAL A 449 1.86 -11.47 14.78
C VAL A 449 1.02 -10.21 14.76
N ASN A 450 0.46 -9.89 13.59
CA ASN A 450 -0.44 -8.77 13.39
C ASN A 450 -1.88 -9.25 13.21
N HIS A 451 -2.79 -8.72 14.01
CA HIS A 451 -4.21 -9.08 13.96
C HIS A 451 -5.07 -8.08 13.18
N SER A 452 -4.50 -6.95 12.76
CA SER A 452 -5.22 -5.85 12.11
C SER A 452 -5.27 -6.04 10.58
N ASP A 453 -6.45 -6.33 10.03
CA ASP A 453 -6.68 -6.34 8.57
C ASP A 453 -6.30 -5.01 7.93
N MET A 454 -6.65 -3.89 8.56
CA MET A 454 -6.37 -2.55 8.02
C MET A 454 -4.86 -2.28 7.91
N ALA A 455 -4.06 -2.74 8.88
CA ALA A 455 -2.61 -2.59 8.81
C ALA A 455 -1.99 -3.49 7.71
N LEU A 456 -2.57 -4.67 7.48
CA LEU A 456 -2.14 -5.57 6.40
C LEU A 456 -2.56 -5.03 5.02
N ASP A 457 -3.73 -4.37 4.91
CA ASP A 457 -4.14 -3.66 3.69
C ASP A 457 -3.19 -2.52 3.37
N GLU A 458 -2.83 -1.70 4.37
CA GLU A 458 -1.83 -0.63 4.19
C GLU A 458 -0.45 -1.19 3.77
N ALA A 459 -0.04 -2.35 4.29
CA ALA A 459 1.22 -2.99 3.89
C ALA A 459 1.23 -3.37 2.40
N LEU A 460 0.10 -3.81 1.84
CA LEU A 460 -0.03 -4.11 0.41
C LEU A 460 0.00 -2.87 -0.49
N GLU A 461 -0.08 -1.67 0.07
CA GLU A 461 0.04 -0.40 -0.67
C GLU A 461 1.49 0.12 -0.72
N TYR A 462 2.44 -0.48 0.03
CA TYR A 462 3.83 -0.03 0.05
C TYR A 462 4.61 -0.50 -1.17
N VAL A 463 5.25 0.44 -1.86
CA VAL A 463 5.99 0.22 -3.11
C VAL A 463 7.41 0.79 -3.02
N TYR A 464 8.30 0.30 -3.87
CA TYR A 464 9.56 0.99 -4.18
C TYR A 464 9.29 2.16 -5.12
N TYR A 465 9.85 3.33 -4.83
CA TYR A 465 9.76 4.52 -5.67
C TYR A 465 10.86 4.54 -6.74
N ASP A 466 10.57 5.09 -7.91
CA ASP A 466 11.54 5.18 -9.03
C ASP A 466 12.81 5.97 -8.65
N GLY A 467 12.70 6.98 -7.80
CA GLY A 467 13.84 7.71 -7.23
C GLY A 467 14.54 7.01 -6.05
N GLY A 468 14.19 5.75 -5.80
CA GLY A 468 14.57 4.97 -4.61
C GLY A 468 13.86 5.49 -3.37
N GLY A 469 13.75 4.64 -2.37
CA GLY A 469 12.94 4.85 -1.17
C GLY A 469 11.69 3.99 -1.20
N ILE A 470 11.00 3.90 -0.06
CA ILE A 470 9.87 3.01 0.15
C ILE A 470 8.75 3.79 0.83
N GLY A 471 7.53 3.63 0.35
CA GLY A 471 6.36 4.25 0.94
C GLY A 471 5.06 3.82 0.26
N PRO A 472 3.91 4.37 0.71
CA PRO A 472 2.63 4.11 0.07
C PRO A 472 2.64 4.56 -1.39
N ALA A 473 2.06 3.75 -2.30
CA ALA A 473 1.97 4.05 -3.73
C ALA A 473 1.35 5.43 -4.04
N SER A 474 0.45 5.87 -3.21
CA SER A 474 -0.25 7.14 -3.28
C SER A 474 0.60 8.39 -2.97
N LEU A 475 1.75 8.24 -2.31
CA LEU A 475 2.70 9.34 -2.06
C LEU A 475 3.74 9.48 -3.19
N GLN A 476 3.72 8.61 -4.20
CA GLN A 476 4.56 8.74 -5.39
C GLN A 476 4.11 9.90 -6.29
N GLU A 477 2.91 10.44 -6.06
CA GLU A 477 2.35 11.58 -6.77
C GLU A 477 2.80 12.88 -6.07
N GLU A 478 3.55 13.73 -6.78
CA GLU A 478 4.11 15.00 -6.27
C GLU A 478 3.08 16.11 -6.00
N SER A 479 1.81 15.81 -5.74
CA SER A 479 0.81 16.82 -5.42
C SER A 479 0.67 17.03 -3.92
N GLU A 480 0.55 18.29 -3.49
CA GLU A 480 0.27 18.65 -2.08
C GLU A 480 -1.04 18.03 -1.55
N GLN A 481 -1.91 17.54 -2.45
CA GLN A 481 -3.15 16.82 -2.11
C GLN A 481 -2.96 15.30 -1.95
N ALA A 482 -1.84 14.74 -2.41
CA ALA A 482 -1.47 13.32 -2.21
C ALA A 482 -1.13 12.99 -0.74
N GLN A 483 -1.09 13.98 0.15
CA GLN A 483 -0.92 13.79 1.60
C GLN A 483 -2.07 13.03 2.29
N LYS A 484 -3.01 12.46 1.53
CA LYS A 484 -4.24 11.80 2.06
C LYS A 484 -4.15 10.30 2.27
N THR A 485 -3.00 9.69 2.24
CA THR A 485 -2.91 8.24 2.27
C THR A 485 -1.93 7.70 3.31
N HIS A 486 -2.37 7.00 3.97
CA HIS A 486 -2.56 6.07 5.06
C HIS A 486 -1.53 4.90 5.04
N GLY A 487 -0.24 5.21 5.20
CA GLY A 487 0.80 4.25 5.56
C GLY A 487 1.17 4.31 7.05
N ASP A 488 0.36 5.01 7.84
CA ASP A 488 0.67 5.39 9.22
C ASP A 488 0.74 4.15 10.14
N ARG A 489 -0.12 3.12 9.90
CA ARG A 489 -0.10 1.85 10.67
C ARG A 489 1.14 1.03 10.38
N VAL A 490 1.61 1.02 9.13
CA VAL A 490 2.82 0.30 8.73
C VAL A 490 4.06 0.90 9.38
N ILE A 491 4.15 2.23 9.51
CA ILE A 491 5.23 2.90 10.23
C ILE A 491 5.20 2.53 11.71
N SER A 492 4.03 2.61 12.35
CA SER A 492 3.88 2.18 13.74
C SER A 492 4.24 0.70 13.95
N ASP A 493 3.81 -0.18 13.03
CA ASP A 493 4.15 -1.60 13.09
C ASP A 493 5.65 -1.86 12.88
N GLY A 494 6.28 -1.11 11.97
CA GLY A 494 7.72 -1.16 11.72
C GLY A 494 8.54 -0.76 12.93
N LEU A 495 8.15 0.33 13.60
CA LEU A 495 8.80 0.77 14.84
C LEU A 495 8.65 -0.27 15.97
N GLY A 496 7.49 -0.90 16.08
CA GLY A 496 7.26 -2.00 17.01
C GLY A 496 8.16 -3.21 16.70
N ALA A 497 8.21 -3.62 15.43
CA ALA A 497 9.05 -4.72 14.97
C ALA A 497 10.55 -4.43 15.21
N LEU A 498 10.99 -3.18 15.02
CA LEU A 498 12.36 -2.74 15.31
C LEU A 498 12.74 -2.96 16.78
N VAL A 499 11.86 -2.55 17.72
CA VAL A 499 12.10 -2.77 19.16
C VAL A 499 12.11 -4.25 19.47
N LEU A 500 11.13 -5.02 18.97
CA LEU A 500 11.04 -6.46 19.21
C LEU A 500 12.24 -7.23 18.64
N SER A 501 12.81 -6.79 17.52
CA SER A 501 14.01 -7.41 16.94
C SER A 501 15.26 -7.20 17.80
N ASN A 502 15.38 -6.05 18.45
CA ASN A 502 16.51 -5.66 19.30
C ASN A 502 16.39 -6.19 20.73
N SER A 503 15.17 -6.53 21.17
CA SER A 503 14.96 -7.06 22.52
C SER A 503 15.47 -8.51 22.61
N ARG A 504 16.47 -8.76 23.47
CA ARG A 504 16.97 -10.11 23.79
C ARG A 504 15.96 -11.00 24.53
N ALA A 505 14.76 -10.57 24.74
CA ALA A 505 13.73 -11.18 25.58
C ALA A 505 12.93 -12.32 24.92
N GLY A 506 13.36 -12.92 23.86
CA GLY A 506 12.61 -13.99 23.19
C GLY A 506 13.26 -15.38 23.22
N ARG A 507 14.33 -15.60 24.02
CA ARG A 507 15.00 -16.91 24.05
C ARG A 507 14.54 -17.86 25.16
N THR A 508 13.44 -17.59 25.81
CA THR A 508 12.77 -18.52 26.73
C THR A 508 11.35 -18.90 26.29
N SER A 509 11.00 -18.80 25.02
CA SER A 509 10.05 -19.74 24.51
C SER A 509 10.79 -21.07 24.45
N LYS A 510 10.42 -22.01 25.29
CA LYS A 510 10.59 -23.43 24.97
C LYS A 510 10.09 -23.53 23.53
N SER A 511 11.02 -23.67 22.56
CA SER A 511 10.64 -24.09 21.22
C SER A 511 9.64 -25.22 21.46
N ARG A 512 8.46 -25.16 20.88
CA ARG A 512 7.63 -26.34 20.69
C ARG A 512 8.61 -27.33 20.10
N GLU A 513 9.02 -28.29 20.91
CA GLU A 513 9.99 -29.28 20.47
C GLU A 513 9.38 -29.86 19.21
N GLU A 514 9.95 -29.56 18.05
CA GLU A 514 9.69 -30.36 16.87
C GLU A 514 10.03 -31.76 17.30
N ALA A 515 9.02 -32.54 17.65
CA ALA A 515 9.15 -33.92 18.04
C ALA A 515 9.47 -34.68 16.76
N TYR A 516 10.77 -34.71 16.41
CA TYR A 516 11.21 -35.60 15.36
C TYR A 516 10.77 -37.03 15.72
N PRO A 517 10.10 -37.75 14.82
CA PRO A 517 9.68 -39.12 15.09
C PRO A 517 10.87 -39.94 15.60
N PRO A 518 10.70 -40.77 16.66
CA PRO A 518 11.77 -41.60 17.18
C PRO A 518 12.43 -42.44 16.05
N GLY A 519 13.76 -42.41 15.97
CA GLY A 519 14.49 -43.13 14.92
C GLY A 519 14.77 -42.34 13.64
N SER A 520 14.17 -41.16 13.44
CA SER A 520 14.45 -40.27 12.29
C SER A 520 15.88 -39.70 12.34
N VAL A 521 16.42 -39.25 11.20
CA VAL A 521 17.74 -38.62 11.12
C VAL A 521 17.82 -37.39 12.01
N GLY A 522 16.75 -36.58 12.08
CA GLY A 522 16.65 -35.41 12.96
C GLY A 522 16.70 -35.81 14.44
N TRP A 523 15.98 -36.84 14.86
CA TRP A 523 15.99 -37.38 16.20
C TRP A 523 17.41 -37.89 16.60
N ARG A 524 18.08 -38.67 15.72
CA ARG A 524 19.44 -39.17 15.96
C ARG A 524 20.46 -38.03 16.10
N LYS A 525 20.42 -37.01 15.23
CA LYS A 525 21.27 -35.82 15.35
C LYS A 525 21.06 -35.09 16.68
N ARG A 526 19.81 -34.96 17.12
CA ARG A 526 19.47 -34.29 18.39
C ARG A 526 19.97 -35.08 19.60
N GLN A 527 19.83 -36.41 19.59
CA GLN A 527 20.39 -37.29 20.63
C GLN A 527 21.92 -37.22 20.70
N ALA A 528 22.60 -37.18 19.58
CA ALA A 528 24.05 -37.02 19.52
C ALA A 528 24.50 -35.67 20.10
N LEU A 529 23.83 -34.56 19.77
CA LEU A 529 24.09 -33.23 20.32
C LEU A 529 23.83 -33.17 21.84
N LYS A 530 22.77 -33.82 22.33
CA LYS A 530 22.46 -33.90 23.76
C LYS A 530 23.58 -34.65 24.52
N ARG A 531 24.01 -35.79 24.03
CA ARG A 531 25.14 -36.56 24.60
C ARG A 531 26.44 -35.77 24.60
N THR A 532 26.70 -34.99 23.56
CA THR A 532 27.91 -34.15 23.46
C THR A 532 27.87 -33.00 24.47
N ARG A 533 26.72 -32.38 24.70
CA ARG A 533 26.52 -31.35 25.74
C ARG A 533 26.66 -31.89 27.14
N GLU A 534 26.12 -33.08 27.42
CA GLU A 534 26.26 -33.76 28.70
C GLU A 534 27.70 -34.14 29.02
N ARG A 535 28.45 -34.63 27.99
CA ARG A 535 29.89 -34.92 28.13
C ARG A 535 30.71 -33.66 28.40
N LYS A 536 30.41 -32.51 27.73
CA LYS A 536 31.08 -31.23 28.00
C LYS A 536 30.75 -30.70 29.40
N SER A 537 29.53 -30.83 29.87
CA SER A 537 29.11 -30.43 31.22
C SER A 537 29.82 -31.28 32.31
N ARG A 538 29.93 -32.63 32.11
CA ARG A 538 30.64 -33.51 33.04
C ARG A 538 32.15 -33.23 33.06
N ARG A 539 32.77 -32.92 31.90
CA ARG A 539 34.18 -32.50 31.86
C ARG A 539 34.44 -31.16 32.53
N GLY A 540 33.50 -30.23 32.47
CA GLY A 540 33.56 -28.95 33.19
C GLY A 540 33.46 -29.12 34.71
N LYS A 541 32.61 -30.02 35.20
CA LYS A 541 32.49 -30.33 36.64
C LYS A 541 33.75 -31.04 37.14
N MET A 542 34.31 -32.04 36.43
CA MET A 542 35.57 -32.69 36.83
C MET A 542 36.76 -31.73 36.89
N LYS A 543 36.81 -30.68 36.05
CA LYS A 543 37.88 -29.66 36.16
C LYS A 543 37.68 -28.71 37.34
N PHE A 544 36.48 -28.57 37.89
CA PHE A 544 36.22 -27.76 39.06
C PHE A 544 36.54 -28.51 40.35
N ASP A 545 36.27 -29.81 40.43
CA ASP A 545 36.54 -30.64 41.60
C ASP A 545 38.06 -30.86 41.78
N PHE A 546 38.87 -30.97 40.68
CA PHE A 546 40.34 -31.07 40.76
C PHE A 546 41.06 -29.78 41.20
N ARG A 547 40.39 -28.62 41.19
CA ARG A 547 40.99 -27.35 41.66
C ARG A 547 40.80 -27.10 43.15
N TRP A 548 39.93 -27.81 43.83
CA TRP A 548 39.66 -27.61 45.25
C TRP A 548 40.50 -28.55 46.15
N GLU A 549 40.98 -29.70 45.63
CA GLU A 549 41.80 -30.60 46.40
C GLU A 549 43.31 -30.19 46.48
N ASN A 550 43.78 -29.27 45.62
CA ASN A 550 45.15 -28.80 45.65
C ASN A 550 45.40 -27.49 46.42
N SER A 551 44.43 -26.95 47.16
CA SER A 551 44.60 -25.72 47.94
C SER A 551 44.73 -25.94 49.45
N TYR A 552 44.91 -27.21 49.95
CA TYR A 552 45.14 -27.53 51.35
C TYR A 552 46.38 -28.39 51.58
N ALA A 553 47.38 -28.19 50.77
CA ALA A 553 48.69 -28.77 51.03
C ALA A 553 49.79 -27.71 50.78
N GLU A 554 49.89 -26.73 51.74
CA GLU A 554 51.11 -26.05 52.19
C GLU A 554 50.82 -25.31 53.49
#